data_f24549094ac9f0810352fb45e2ad3887
#
_entry.id   f24549094ac9f0810352fb45e2ad3887
#
_cell.length_a   1.000
_cell.length_b   1.000
_cell.length_c   1.000
_cell.angle_alpha   90.00
_cell.angle_beta   90.00
_cell.angle_gamma   90.00
#
_symmetry.space_group_name_H-M   'P 1'
#
loop_
_entity.id
_entity.type
_entity.pdbx_description
1 polymer ?
#
loop_
_entity_poly.entity_id
_entity_poly.type
_entity_poly.pdbx_seq_one_letter_code
_entity_poly.pdbx_strand_id
1 'polypeptide(L)'
;MTLLLLRHATAGHRRPGVGEAEDRLRPLDGRGRRQASALPELYADFGVTRLLTSPYFRCRESVEPLARALALPVEERSELAEGVGEAEIWALVAEFDRATAVFCTHGDVLGLLLGEEPEKGSTWVVEPGGDRRLVRGAYLPPPA
;
A
#
# COMPACT_ATOMS: atom_id res chain seq x y z
N MET A 1 15.74 0.95 8.61
CA MET A 1 14.70 1.46 7.73
C MET A 1 13.85 0.32 7.18
N THR A 2 12.55 0.41 7.30
CA THR A 2 11.63 -0.66 6.91
C THR A 2 10.47 -0.07 6.13
N LEU A 3 10.12 -0.70 5.02
CA LEU A 3 8.93 -0.38 4.25
C LEU A 3 7.92 -1.51 4.38
N LEU A 4 6.68 -1.16 4.70
CA LEU A 4 5.56 -2.09 4.66
C LEU A 4 4.80 -1.82 3.37
N LEU A 5 4.94 -2.72 2.41
CA LEU A 5 4.32 -2.60 1.10
C LEU A 5 2.96 -3.26 1.16
N LEU A 6 1.93 -2.44 1.30
CA LEU A 6 0.54 -2.88 1.46
C LEU A 6 -0.17 -2.78 0.12
N ARG A 7 -0.69 -3.89 -0.38
CA ARG A 7 -1.67 -3.82 -1.46
C ARG A 7 -3.02 -3.46 -0.86
N HIS A 8 -3.72 -2.48 -1.45
CA HIS A 8 -5.03 -2.07 -0.94
C HIS A 8 -5.92 -3.29 -0.68
N ALA A 9 -6.82 -3.15 0.28
CA ALA A 9 -7.77 -4.19 0.66
C ALA A 9 -8.80 -4.44 -0.45
N THR A 10 -9.64 -5.46 -0.29
CA THR A 10 -10.57 -5.82 -1.35
C THR A 10 -11.60 -4.72 -1.62
N ALA A 11 -11.86 -4.50 -2.89
CA ALA A 11 -12.71 -3.41 -3.37
C ALA A 11 -13.64 -3.87 -4.51
N GLY A 12 -14.04 -5.13 -4.49
CA GLY A 12 -14.82 -5.70 -5.56
C GLY A 12 -14.03 -5.75 -6.88
N HIS A 13 -14.73 -5.66 -7.97
CA HIS A 13 -14.14 -5.70 -9.31
C HIS A 13 -14.47 -4.43 -10.08
N ARG A 14 -13.55 -4.03 -10.96
CA ARG A 14 -13.82 -2.95 -11.91
C ARG A 14 -14.97 -3.38 -12.83
N ARG A 15 -16.00 -2.55 -12.92
CA ARG A 15 -17.14 -2.85 -13.80
C ARG A 15 -16.76 -2.62 -15.25
N PRO A 16 -17.23 -3.48 -16.19
CA PRO A 16 -17.00 -3.25 -17.62
C PRO A 16 -17.53 -1.88 -18.06
N GLY A 17 -16.76 -1.19 -18.89
CA GLY A 17 -17.15 0.11 -19.43
C GLY A 17 -16.97 1.30 -18.48
N VAL A 18 -16.52 1.06 -17.24
CA VAL A 18 -16.24 2.14 -16.29
C VAL A 18 -14.91 2.79 -16.63
N GLY A 19 -14.88 4.12 -16.76
CA GLY A 19 -13.68 4.88 -17.00
C GLY A 19 -12.77 4.95 -15.79
N GLU A 20 -11.53 5.38 -16.03
CA GLU A 20 -10.54 5.51 -14.97
C GLU A 20 -10.98 6.45 -13.85
N ALA A 21 -11.61 7.58 -14.19
CA ALA A 21 -12.07 8.54 -13.19
C ALA A 21 -13.05 7.92 -12.20
N GLU A 22 -13.97 7.11 -12.68
CA GLU A 22 -14.92 6.40 -11.81
C GLU A 22 -14.22 5.28 -11.03
N ASP A 23 -13.31 4.56 -11.67
CA ASP A 23 -12.58 3.47 -11.02
C ASP A 23 -11.73 3.98 -9.86
N ARG A 24 -11.19 5.20 -9.96
CA ARG A 24 -10.44 5.81 -8.87
C ARG A 24 -11.28 6.03 -7.62
N LEU A 25 -12.59 6.16 -7.77
CA LEU A 25 -13.52 6.40 -6.66
C LEU A 25 -14.11 5.11 -6.11
N ARG A 26 -13.79 3.95 -6.66
CA ARG A 26 -14.33 2.67 -6.21
C ARG A 26 -13.90 2.40 -4.77
N PRO A 27 -14.87 2.25 -3.84
CA PRO A 27 -14.56 2.05 -2.43
C PRO A 27 -14.19 0.61 -2.11
N LEU A 28 -13.70 0.38 -0.91
CA LEU A 28 -13.54 -0.96 -0.37
C LEU A 28 -14.92 -1.63 -0.25
N ASP A 29 -14.94 -2.94 -0.42
CA ASP A 29 -16.11 -3.75 -0.09
C ASP A 29 -16.11 -4.10 1.41
N GLY A 30 -17.10 -4.89 1.84
CA GLY A 30 -17.22 -5.24 3.26
C GLY A 30 -16.02 -6.00 3.78
N ARG A 31 -15.46 -6.91 2.99
CA ARG A 31 -14.27 -7.66 3.35
C ARG A 31 -13.07 -6.72 3.45
N GLY A 32 -12.94 -5.81 2.50
CA GLY A 32 -11.86 -4.83 2.50
C GLY A 32 -11.87 -3.91 3.72
N ARG A 33 -13.06 -3.47 4.14
CA ARG A 33 -13.18 -2.67 5.35
C ARG A 33 -12.74 -3.45 6.59
N ARG A 34 -13.07 -4.74 6.68
CA ARG A 34 -12.60 -5.59 7.78
C ARG A 34 -11.09 -5.76 7.75
N GLN A 35 -10.52 -5.98 6.57
CA GLN A 35 -9.07 -6.08 6.41
C GLN A 35 -8.36 -4.80 6.86
N ALA A 36 -8.87 -3.65 6.42
CA ALA A 36 -8.30 -2.36 6.82
C ALA A 36 -8.38 -2.13 8.32
N SER A 37 -9.51 -2.49 8.94
CA SER A 37 -9.70 -2.33 10.39
C SER A 37 -8.78 -3.21 11.22
N ALA A 38 -8.24 -4.27 10.66
CA ALA A 38 -7.31 -5.17 11.35
C ALA A 38 -5.85 -4.71 11.28
N LEU A 39 -5.51 -3.76 10.39
CA LEU A 39 -4.13 -3.32 10.22
C LEU A 39 -3.49 -2.68 11.46
N PRO A 40 -4.21 -1.89 12.28
CA PRO A 40 -3.60 -1.33 13.47
C PRO A 40 -3.00 -2.37 14.41
N GLU A 41 -3.70 -3.48 14.63
CA GLU A 41 -3.19 -4.56 15.45
C GLU A 41 -2.04 -5.30 14.76
N LEU A 42 -2.19 -5.58 13.48
CA LEU A 42 -1.18 -6.28 12.69
C LEU A 42 0.15 -5.51 12.66
N TYR A 43 0.08 -4.18 12.60
CA TYR A 43 1.27 -3.34 12.48
C TYR A 43 1.78 -2.78 13.82
N ALA A 44 1.17 -3.18 14.94
CA ALA A 44 1.43 -2.55 16.24
C ALA A 44 2.89 -2.52 16.65
N ASP A 45 3.66 -3.54 16.29
CA ASP A 45 5.06 -3.67 16.74
C ASP A 45 6.09 -3.16 15.74
N PHE A 46 5.66 -2.62 14.59
CA PHE A 46 6.62 -2.18 13.56
C PHE A 46 7.16 -0.77 13.78
N GLY A 47 6.51 0.04 14.62
CA GLY A 47 6.96 1.41 14.84
C GLY A 47 6.76 2.31 13.63
N VAL A 48 5.63 2.18 12.93
CA VAL A 48 5.33 2.97 11.74
C VAL A 48 5.26 4.45 12.10
N THR A 49 5.99 5.27 11.33
CA THR A 49 6.04 6.72 11.54
C THR A 49 5.50 7.52 10.36
N ARG A 50 5.30 6.89 9.20
CA ARG A 50 4.76 7.58 8.01
C ARG A 50 3.83 6.66 7.25
N LEU A 51 2.74 7.26 6.74
CA LEU A 51 1.75 6.55 5.92
C LEU A 51 1.63 7.25 4.56
N LEU A 52 2.04 6.55 3.51
CA LEU A 52 1.92 7.04 2.15
C LEU A 52 0.93 6.18 1.38
N THR A 53 0.14 6.79 0.54
CA THR A 53 -0.90 6.08 -0.21
C THR A 53 -1.05 6.59 -1.63
N SER A 54 -1.44 5.68 -2.53
CA SER A 54 -2.00 6.05 -3.81
C SER A 54 -3.19 6.99 -3.59
N PRO A 55 -3.42 7.95 -4.49
CA PRO A 55 -4.59 8.82 -4.40
C PRO A 55 -5.93 8.12 -4.68
N TYR A 56 -5.91 6.87 -5.14
CA TYR A 56 -7.14 6.10 -5.38
C TYR A 56 -7.87 5.85 -4.08
N PHE A 57 -9.21 5.97 -4.11
CA PHE A 57 -10.02 5.89 -2.90
C PHE A 57 -9.84 4.58 -2.14
N ARG A 58 -9.77 3.43 -2.85
CA ARG A 58 -9.56 2.12 -2.20
C ARG A 58 -8.24 2.03 -1.42
N CYS A 59 -7.22 2.74 -1.85
CA CYS A 59 -5.95 2.80 -1.12
C CYS A 59 -6.07 3.70 0.11
N ARG A 60 -6.68 4.86 -0.05
CA ARG A 60 -6.89 5.79 1.07
C ARG A 60 -7.73 5.15 2.17
N GLU A 61 -8.83 4.49 1.79
CA GLU A 61 -9.66 3.79 2.76
C GLU A 61 -8.92 2.65 3.46
N SER A 62 -7.99 1.99 2.78
CA SER A 62 -7.21 0.89 3.37
C SER A 62 -6.34 1.36 4.54
N VAL A 63 -5.81 2.58 4.49
CA VAL A 63 -4.91 3.09 5.52
C VAL A 63 -5.60 3.99 6.54
N GLU A 64 -6.84 4.37 6.31
CA GLU A 64 -7.54 5.30 7.20
C GLU A 64 -7.67 4.80 8.65
N PRO A 65 -8.09 3.55 8.91
CA PRO A 65 -8.11 3.05 10.30
C PRO A 65 -6.74 3.09 10.97
N LEU A 66 -5.71 2.76 10.22
CA LEU A 66 -4.33 2.80 10.72
C LEU A 66 -3.89 4.23 11.04
N ALA A 67 -4.22 5.18 10.16
CA ALA A 67 -3.91 6.60 10.39
C ALA A 67 -4.55 7.12 11.68
N ARG A 68 -5.81 6.75 11.90
CA ARG A 68 -6.50 7.13 13.13
C ARG A 68 -5.85 6.51 14.37
N ALA A 69 -5.52 5.23 14.31
CA ALA A 69 -4.92 4.52 15.43
C ALA A 69 -3.53 5.06 15.79
N LEU A 70 -2.74 5.44 14.80
CA LEU A 70 -1.38 5.95 15.00
C LEU A 70 -1.32 7.48 15.13
N ALA A 71 -2.43 8.17 14.91
CA ALA A 71 -2.49 9.64 14.89
C ALA A 71 -1.48 10.23 13.88
N LEU A 72 -1.38 9.61 12.71
CA LEU A 72 -0.48 10.05 11.64
C LEU A 72 -1.27 10.60 10.46
N PRO A 73 -0.76 11.63 9.78
CA PRO A 73 -1.36 12.10 8.54
C PRO A 73 -1.18 11.06 7.43
N VAL A 74 -2.13 11.02 6.50
CA VAL A 74 -2.03 10.22 5.29
C VAL A 74 -1.44 11.09 4.20
N GLU A 75 -0.32 10.68 3.61
CA GLU A 75 0.36 11.41 2.54
C GLU A 75 0.03 10.76 1.20
N GLU A 76 -0.69 11.47 0.34
CA GLU A 76 -0.98 10.98 -1.01
C GLU A 76 0.21 11.21 -1.93
N ARG A 77 0.60 10.16 -2.66
CA ARG A 77 1.72 10.24 -3.61
C ARG A 77 1.31 9.62 -4.95
N SER A 78 1.45 10.39 -6.01
CA SER A 78 1.13 9.93 -7.37
C SER A 78 2.01 8.76 -7.81
N GLU A 79 3.21 8.63 -7.26
CA GLU A 79 4.12 7.52 -7.55
C GLU A 79 3.58 6.18 -7.10
N LEU A 80 2.55 6.16 -6.23
CA LEU A 80 1.89 4.93 -5.78
C LEU A 80 0.61 4.63 -6.55
N ALA A 81 0.26 5.46 -7.54
CA ALA A 81 -0.96 5.27 -8.32
C ALA A 81 -0.85 4.11 -9.30
N GLU A 82 -2.01 3.48 -9.58
CA GLU A 82 -2.08 2.45 -10.61
C GLU A 82 -1.57 2.98 -11.95
N GLY A 83 -0.81 2.17 -12.67
CA GLY A 83 -0.27 2.56 -13.97
C GLY A 83 1.03 3.35 -13.92
N VAL A 84 1.58 3.62 -12.74
CA VAL A 84 2.83 4.37 -12.62
C VAL A 84 4.00 3.58 -13.24
N GLY A 85 5.01 4.31 -13.74
CA GLY A 85 6.21 3.69 -14.31
C GLY A 85 7.21 3.23 -13.24
N GLU A 86 8.11 2.36 -13.68
CA GLU A 86 9.12 1.78 -12.79
C GLU A 86 10.04 2.84 -12.19
N ALA A 87 10.45 3.83 -12.98
CA ALA A 87 11.35 4.89 -12.51
C ALA A 87 10.72 5.70 -11.36
N GLU A 88 9.44 6.01 -11.46
CA GLU A 88 8.75 6.82 -10.46
C GLU A 88 8.64 6.11 -9.12
N ILE A 89 8.26 4.83 -9.12
CA ILE A 89 8.12 4.11 -7.85
C ILE A 89 9.48 3.87 -7.18
N TRP A 90 10.52 3.57 -7.95
CA TRP A 90 11.85 3.40 -7.37
C TRP A 90 12.43 4.72 -6.85
N ALA A 91 12.10 5.86 -7.48
CA ALA A 91 12.48 7.16 -6.98
C ALA A 91 11.84 7.44 -5.61
N LEU A 92 10.57 7.04 -5.43
CA LEU A 92 9.90 7.17 -4.15
C LEU A 92 10.57 6.29 -3.08
N VAL A 93 10.88 5.05 -3.40
CA VAL A 93 11.59 4.15 -2.48
C VAL A 93 12.91 4.78 -2.03
N ALA A 94 13.64 5.41 -2.94
CA ALA A 94 14.93 6.02 -2.63
C ALA A 94 14.83 7.23 -1.70
N GLU A 95 13.66 7.85 -1.56
CA GLU A 95 13.46 8.95 -0.61
C GLU A 95 13.48 8.49 0.86
N PHE A 96 13.30 7.20 1.10
CA PHE A 96 13.10 6.66 2.45
C PHE A 96 14.34 5.92 2.92
N ASP A 97 15.14 6.54 3.77
CA ASP A 97 16.39 5.96 4.27
C ASP A 97 16.44 5.81 5.80
N ARG A 98 15.50 6.36 6.54
CA ARG A 98 15.50 6.31 8.02
C ARG A 98 14.14 6.16 8.67
N ALA A 99 13.10 5.99 7.90
CA ALA A 99 11.74 5.87 8.44
C ALA A 99 11.23 4.44 8.33
N THR A 100 10.29 4.08 9.19
CA THR A 100 9.43 2.93 8.97
C THR A 100 8.14 3.45 8.39
N ALA A 101 7.89 3.15 7.12
CA ALA A 101 6.77 3.73 6.38
C ALA A 101 5.90 2.64 5.78
N VAL A 102 4.60 2.92 5.70
CA VAL A 102 3.64 2.11 4.94
C VAL A 102 3.45 2.77 3.57
N PHE A 103 3.56 1.98 2.52
CA PHE A 103 3.20 2.37 1.17
C PHE A 103 1.97 1.58 0.77
N CYS A 104 0.81 2.22 0.69
CA CYS A 104 -0.40 1.57 0.20
C CYS A 104 -0.56 1.82 -1.29
N THR A 105 -0.60 0.76 -2.07
CA THR A 105 -0.57 0.86 -3.52
C THR A 105 -1.34 -0.30 -4.18
N HIS A 106 -1.11 -0.51 -5.45
CA HIS A 106 -1.81 -1.45 -6.32
C HIS A 106 -0.94 -2.64 -6.69
N GLY A 107 -1.59 -3.71 -7.17
CA GLY A 107 -0.87 -4.92 -7.57
C GLY A 107 0.16 -4.68 -8.64
N ASP A 108 -0.15 -3.88 -9.66
CA ASP A 108 0.79 -3.60 -10.75
C ASP A 108 2.05 -2.85 -10.27
N VAL A 109 1.88 -1.91 -9.34
CA VAL A 109 3.01 -1.18 -8.75
C VAL A 109 3.87 -2.11 -7.91
N LEU A 110 3.25 -2.95 -7.09
CA LEU A 110 3.99 -3.96 -6.32
C LEU A 110 4.67 -4.98 -7.23
N GLY A 111 4.07 -5.29 -8.38
CA GLY A 111 4.70 -6.12 -9.41
C GLY A 111 6.01 -5.54 -9.92
N LEU A 112 6.08 -4.21 -10.07
CA LEU A 112 7.32 -3.54 -10.47
C LEU A 112 8.41 -3.66 -9.41
N LEU A 113 8.02 -3.62 -8.13
CA LEU A 113 8.97 -3.67 -7.01
C LEU A 113 9.37 -5.10 -6.64
N LEU A 114 8.42 -6.03 -6.70
CA LEU A 114 8.59 -7.38 -6.16
C LEU A 114 8.75 -8.47 -7.23
N GLY A 115 8.41 -8.16 -8.48
CA GLY A 115 8.35 -9.16 -9.53
C GLY A 115 7.12 -10.05 -9.48
N GLU A 116 6.19 -9.78 -8.58
CA GLU A 116 4.92 -10.49 -8.44
C GLU A 116 3.87 -9.58 -7.83
N GLU A 117 2.60 -9.89 -8.08
CA GLU A 117 1.49 -9.14 -7.51
C GLU A 117 0.92 -9.91 -6.33
N PRO A 118 1.15 -9.45 -5.10
CA PRO A 118 0.62 -10.14 -3.92
C PRO A 118 -0.89 -9.97 -3.79
N GLU A 119 -1.50 -10.74 -2.90
CA GLU A 119 -2.94 -10.69 -2.68
C GLU A 119 -3.40 -9.32 -2.16
N LYS A 120 -4.62 -8.94 -2.51
CA LYS A 120 -5.25 -7.72 -1.98
C LYS A 120 -5.32 -7.80 -0.46
N GLY A 121 -4.93 -6.72 0.20
CA GLY A 121 -4.90 -6.66 1.66
C GLY A 121 -3.65 -7.25 2.29
N SER A 122 -2.75 -7.83 1.50
CA SER A 122 -1.50 -8.38 2.02
C SER A 122 -0.42 -7.32 2.14
N THR A 123 0.62 -7.63 2.92
CA THR A 123 1.75 -6.75 3.17
C THR A 123 3.06 -7.52 3.02
N TRP A 124 4.01 -6.93 2.29
CA TRP A 124 5.39 -7.37 2.34
C TRP A 124 6.21 -6.40 3.19
N VAL A 125 6.90 -6.91 4.18
CA VAL A 125 7.85 -6.14 4.99
C VAL A 125 9.19 -6.25 4.30
N VAL A 126 9.75 -5.11 3.87
CA VAL A 126 10.99 -5.08 3.09
C VAL A 126 11.94 -4.02 3.61
N GLU A 127 13.21 -4.16 3.25
CA GLU A 127 14.22 -3.14 3.48
C GLU A 127 14.84 -2.74 2.14
N PRO A 128 14.92 -1.44 1.82
CA PRO A 128 15.61 -1.01 0.61
C PRO A 128 17.09 -1.39 0.66
N GLY A 129 17.58 -1.99 -0.43
CA GLY A 129 18.96 -2.44 -0.55
C GLY A 129 19.85 -1.58 -1.46
N GLY A 130 19.34 -0.41 -1.91
CA GLY A 130 20.01 0.41 -2.92
C GLY A 130 19.92 -0.21 -4.32
N ASP A 131 20.24 0.57 -5.35
CA ASP A 131 20.26 0.12 -6.75
C ASP A 131 18.99 -0.62 -7.18
N ARG A 132 17.84 -0.07 -6.86
CA ARG A 132 16.51 -0.65 -7.17
C ARG A 132 16.39 -2.10 -6.70
N ARG A 133 16.82 -2.36 -5.45
CA ARG A 133 16.67 -3.67 -4.83
C ARG A 133 15.97 -3.56 -3.49
N LEU A 134 15.22 -4.59 -3.16
CA LEU A 134 14.56 -4.73 -1.87
C LEU A 134 14.98 -6.06 -1.25
N VAL A 135 15.29 -6.02 0.04
CA VAL A 135 15.52 -7.24 0.82
C VAL A 135 14.18 -7.61 1.45
N ARG A 136 13.63 -8.75 1.07
CA ARG A 136 12.33 -9.20 1.57
C ARG A 136 12.47 -9.79 2.97
N GLY A 137 11.63 -9.32 3.88
CA GLY A 137 11.45 -9.91 5.21
C GLY A 137 10.19 -10.76 5.25
N ALA A 138 9.25 -10.40 6.13
CA ALA A 138 8.03 -11.16 6.33
C ALA A 138 6.97 -10.85 5.29
N TYR A 139 6.19 -11.86 4.92
CA TYR A 139 4.94 -11.70 4.21
C TYR A 139 3.79 -11.82 5.20
N LEU A 140 2.95 -10.80 5.27
CA LEU A 140 1.77 -10.80 6.11
C LEU A 140 0.55 -11.01 5.22
N PRO A 141 -0.11 -12.18 5.29
CA PRO A 141 -1.29 -12.43 4.46
C PRO A 141 -2.41 -11.46 4.80
N PRO A 142 -3.41 -11.32 3.91
CA PRO A 142 -4.54 -10.45 4.20
C PRO A 142 -5.22 -10.88 5.50
N PRO A 143 -5.58 -9.93 6.38
CA PRO A 143 -6.40 -10.27 7.55
C PRO A 143 -7.72 -10.91 7.13
N ALA A 144 -8.18 -11.87 7.92
CA ALA A 144 -9.41 -12.61 7.65
C ALA A 144 -10.66 -11.75 7.74
#